data_a41b66cca3e187629dfcdaa80dc9c951
#
_entry.id   a41b66cca3e187629dfcdaa80dc9c951
#
_cell.length_a   1.000
_cell.length_b   1.000
_cell.length_c   1.000
_cell.angle_alpha   90.00
_cell.angle_beta   90.00
_cell.angle_gamma   90.00
#
_symmetry.space_group_name_H-M   'P 1'
#
loop_
_entity.id
_entity.type
_entity.pdbx_description
1 polymer ?
#
loop_
_entity_poly.entity_id
_entity_poly.type
_entity_poly.pdbx_seq_one_letter_code
_entity_poly.pdbx_strand_id
1 'polypeptide(L)'
;MAVCASDRTLTFNFSLISPLVIKYSMGIARGKTDRVDARRIAEYAITHYRKIALYLPAEKELCQLRTWLILRAHLAKQRVAKLVLLEKLDYKEKFADVSIQRSMLQEEIAYAEIHMKTIEREMKELIAADSNICRNYKLLTSIKGVGPITAIVMLCSTLNFTKITDHRKFACYCGLAPFEHSSGTSVRGGCHTSSMA
;
A
#
# COMPACT_ATOMS: atom_id res chain seq x y z
N MET A 1 -11.61 3.76 1.00
CA MET A 1 -11.82 5.04 0.27
C MET A 1 -11.07 6.13 1.02
N ALA A 2 -9.88 6.46 0.59
CA ALA A 2 -9.09 7.54 1.19
C ALA A 2 -9.42 8.82 0.42
N VAL A 3 -10.12 9.73 1.06
CA VAL A 3 -10.31 11.08 0.54
C VAL A 3 -9.00 11.83 0.81
N CYS A 4 -8.19 12.00 -0.21
CA CYS A 4 -7.02 12.87 -0.17
C CYS A 4 -7.52 14.31 -0.30
N ALA A 5 -7.79 14.98 0.81
CA ALA A 5 -8.05 16.40 0.81
C ALA A 5 -6.71 17.13 0.73
N SER A 6 -6.38 17.65 -0.45
CA SER A 6 -5.17 18.44 -0.70
C SER A 6 -5.29 19.90 -0.27
N ASP A 7 -6.29 20.23 0.53
CA ASP A 7 -6.52 21.60 0.95
C ASP A 7 -6.32 21.75 2.46
N ARG A 8 -5.24 22.44 2.85
CA ARG A 8 -4.91 22.78 4.25
C ARG A 8 -5.90 23.76 4.88
N THR A 9 -6.98 24.11 4.19
CA THR A 9 -8.00 25.05 4.65
C THR A 9 -9.22 24.37 5.30
N LEU A 10 -9.25 23.02 5.33
CA LEU A 10 -10.33 22.32 6.03
C LEU A 10 -10.12 22.40 7.54
N THR A 11 -10.89 23.25 8.19
CA THR A 11 -10.97 23.45 9.64
C THR A 11 -11.63 22.29 10.40
N PHE A 12 -11.87 21.15 9.74
CA PHE A 12 -12.51 20.00 10.34
C PHE A 12 -11.50 18.99 10.86
N ASN A 13 -11.55 18.78 12.17
CA ASN A 13 -10.84 17.67 12.79
C ASN A 13 -11.57 16.35 12.49
N PHE A 14 -10.88 15.40 11.90
CA PHE A 14 -11.42 14.06 11.64
C PHE A 14 -10.44 12.97 12.05
N SER A 15 -10.96 11.76 12.18
CA SER A 15 -10.18 10.59 12.56
C SER A 15 -10.48 9.43 11.62
N LEU A 16 -9.47 8.62 11.30
CA LEU A 16 -9.63 7.41 10.51
C LEU A 16 -9.59 6.20 11.45
N ILE A 17 -10.71 5.50 11.55
CA ILE A 17 -10.86 4.34 12.41
C ILE A 17 -11.19 3.12 11.56
N SER A 18 -10.51 2.00 11.82
CA SER A 18 -10.81 0.76 11.13
C SER A 18 -12.25 0.32 11.42
N PRO A 19 -13.04 -0.06 10.40
CA PRO A 19 -14.38 -0.60 10.60
C PRO A 19 -14.42 -1.81 11.52
N LEU A 20 -13.36 -2.61 11.55
CA LEU A 20 -13.24 -3.77 12.44
C LEU A 20 -13.18 -3.36 13.90
N VAL A 21 -12.47 -2.28 14.23
CA VAL A 21 -12.39 -1.75 15.62
C VAL A 21 -13.77 -1.33 16.09
N ILE A 22 -14.54 -0.64 15.25
CA ILE A 22 -15.91 -0.23 15.59
C ILE A 22 -16.79 -1.47 15.76
N LYS A 23 -16.70 -2.44 14.84
CA LYS A 23 -17.48 -3.67 14.89
C LYS A 23 -17.22 -4.49 16.17
N TYR A 24 -15.96 -4.66 16.56
CA TYR A 24 -15.61 -5.47 17.73
C TYR A 24 -15.84 -4.75 19.06
N SER A 25 -15.87 -3.42 19.10
CA SER A 25 -16.12 -2.65 20.32
C SER A 25 -17.59 -2.67 20.79
N MET A 26 -18.52 -3.00 19.89
CA MET A 26 -19.96 -2.87 20.13
C MET A 26 -20.69 -4.21 20.34
N GLY A 27 -19.94 -5.31 20.44
CA GLY A 27 -20.51 -6.66 20.64
C GLY A 27 -21.30 -7.20 19.43
N ILE A 28 -22.13 -8.22 19.69
CA ILE A 28 -22.93 -8.89 18.65
C ILE A 28 -24.15 -8.04 18.33
N ALA A 29 -24.22 -7.48 17.14
CA ALA A 29 -25.37 -6.72 16.69
C ALA A 29 -26.02 -7.40 15.46
N ARG A 30 -27.33 -7.58 15.51
CA ARG A 30 -28.14 -8.09 14.39
C ARG A 30 -28.65 -6.93 13.54
N GLY A 31 -28.76 -7.17 12.24
CA GLY A 31 -29.22 -6.18 11.27
C GLY A 31 -28.06 -5.35 10.67
N LYS A 32 -28.08 -5.19 9.36
CA LYS A 32 -27.11 -4.40 8.58
C LYS A 32 -27.89 -3.45 7.69
N THR A 33 -27.94 -2.19 8.10
CA THR A 33 -28.44 -1.09 7.29
C THR A 33 -27.53 0.12 7.53
N ASP A 34 -27.41 0.99 6.54
CA ASP A 34 -26.57 2.20 6.63
C ASP A 34 -26.94 3.07 7.84
N ARG A 35 -28.25 3.12 8.19
CA ARG A 35 -28.73 3.86 9.37
C ARG A 35 -28.21 3.27 10.68
N VAL A 36 -28.17 1.94 10.79
CA VAL A 36 -27.63 1.24 11.97
C VAL A 36 -26.13 1.44 12.06
N ASP A 37 -25.41 1.39 10.94
CA ASP A 37 -23.97 1.58 10.90
C ASP A 37 -23.59 3.05 11.22
N ALA A 38 -24.34 4.02 10.72
CA ALA A 38 -24.16 5.44 11.10
C ALA A 38 -24.35 5.68 12.60
N ARG A 39 -25.38 5.07 13.21
CA ARG A 39 -25.61 5.15 14.66
C ARG A 39 -24.44 4.54 15.44
N ARG A 40 -23.96 3.38 15.06
CA ARG A 40 -22.79 2.73 15.69
C ARG A 40 -21.53 3.56 15.61
N ILE A 41 -21.26 4.18 14.46
CA ILE A 41 -20.13 5.09 14.30
C ILE A 41 -20.25 6.27 15.27
N ALA A 42 -21.44 6.85 15.41
CA ALA A 42 -21.68 7.96 16.32
C ALA A 42 -21.53 7.53 17.79
N GLU A 43 -22.10 6.40 18.18
CA GLU A 43 -21.96 5.84 19.54
C GLU A 43 -20.50 5.53 19.88
N TYR A 44 -19.76 4.92 18.93
CA TYR A 44 -18.33 4.68 19.08
C TYR A 44 -17.56 5.99 19.29
N ALA A 45 -17.82 7.00 18.48
CA ALA A 45 -17.15 8.29 18.56
C ALA A 45 -17.40 8.96 19.93
N ILE A 46 -18.63 8.92 20.44
CA ILE A 46 -18.99 9.49 21.76
C ILE A 46 -18.31 8.72 22.89
N THR A 47 -18.36 7.38 22.85
CA THR A 47 -17.85 6.53 23.93
C THR A 47 -16.32 6.55 24.00
N HIS A 48 -15.65 6.67 22.86
CA HIS A 48 -14.20 6.53 22.76
C HIS A 48 -13.48 7.85 22.40
N TYR A 49 -14.13 9.01 22.50
CA TYR A 49 -13.59 10.29 22.03
C TYR A 49 -12.20 10.61 22.59
N ARG A 50 -11.91 10.23 23.85
CA ARG A 50 -10.60 10.43 24.49
C ARG A 50 -9.48 9.54 23.92
N LYS A 51 -9.83 8.43 23.26
CA LYS A 51 -8.89 7.45 22.70
C LYS A 51 -8.71 7.62 21.18
N ILE A 52 -9.56 8.42 20.56
CA ILE A 52 -9.54 8.65 19.11
C ILE A 52 -8.45 9.67 18.81
N ALA A 53 -7.42 9.22 18.08
CA ALA A 53 -6.38 10.09 17.59
C ALA A 53 -6.87 10.85 16.35
N LEU A 54 -6.60 12.16 16.30
CA LEU A 54 -6.87 12.97 15.13
C LEU A 54 -6.02 12.50 13.95
N TYR A 55 -6.60 12.51 12.77
CA TYR A 55 -5.88 12.22 11.55
C TYR A 55 -4.91 13.36 11.22
N LEU A 56 -3.65 13.03 11.19
CA LEU A 56 -2.61 13.92 10.69
C LEU A 56 -2.30 13.52 9.25
N PRO A 57 -2.52 14.41 8.27
CA PRO A 57 -2.18 14.12 6.88
C PRO A 57 -0.69 13.85 6.75
N ALA A 58 -0.35 12.89 5.90
CA ALA A 58 1.04 12.63 5.56
C ALA A 58 1.65 13.86 4.86
N GLU A 59 2.97 14.01 4.98
CA GLU A 59 3.71 15.02 4.23
C GLU A 59 3.46 14.89 2.73
N LYS A 60 3.42 16.03 2.04
CA LYS A 60 3.09 16.08 0.61
C LYS A 60 4.03 15.20 -0.22
N GLU A 61 5.29 15.19 0.12
CA GLU A 61 6.36 14.44 -0.51
C GLU A 61 6.12 12.92 -0.40
N LEU A 62 5.72 12.44 0.77
CA LEU A 62 5.37 11.02 0.99
C LEU A 62 4.09 10.62 0.24
N CYS A 63 3.10 11.51 0.17
CA CYS A 63 1.91 11.29 -0.63
C CYS A 63 2.25 11.17 -2.13
N GLN A 64 3.12 12.04 -2.62
CA GLN A 64 3.58 12.03 -4.01
C GLN A 64 4.37 10.76 -4.34
N LEU A 65 5.32 10.37 -3.47
CA LEU A 65 6.07 9.11 -3.60
C LEU A 65 5.13 7.90 -3.65
N ARG A 66 4.11 7.87 -2.79
CA ARG A 66 3.11 6.80 -2.77
C ARG A 66 2.31 6.72 -4.08
N THR A 67 1.91 7.86 -4.62
CA THR A 67 1.19 7.92 -5.90
C THR A 67 2.05 7.36 -7.04
N TRP A 68 3.31 7.74 -7.10
CA TRP A 68 4.26 7.23 -8.09
C TRP A 68 4.59 5.75 -7.91
N LEU A 69 4.67 5.24 -6.66
CA LEU A 69 4.81 3.80 -6.39
C LEU A 69 3.64 3.00 -6.97
N ILE A 70 2.41 3.47 -6.76
CA ILE A 70 1.19 2.82 -7.28
C ILE A 70 1.23 2.79 -8.81
N LEU A 71 1.55 3.92 -9.44
CA LEU A 71 1.66 4.01 -10.90
C LEU A 71 2.74 3.08 -11.45
N ARG A 72 3.95 3.09 -10.82
CA ARG A 72 5.04 2.19 -11.20
C ARG A 72 4.65 0.72 -11.07
N ALA A 73 3.98 0.33 -9.98
CA ALA A 73 3.52 -1.03 -9.76
C ALA A 73 2.50 -1.46 -10.82
N HIS A 74 1.61 -0.55 -11.23
CA HIS A 74 0.66 -0.78 -12.30
C HIS A 74 1.37 -1.03 -13.64
N LEU A 75 2.32 -0.17 -14.02
CA LEU A 75 3.12 -0.34 -15.23
C LEU A 75 3.92 -1.65 -15.22
N ALA A 76 4.53 -2.01 -14.09
CA ALA A 76 5.26 -3.27 -13.95
C ALA A 76 4.33 -4.49 -14.17
N LYS A 77 3.13 -4.45 -13.62
CA LYS A 77 2.12 -5.51 -13.79
C LYS A 77 1.65 -5.63 -15.24
N GLN A 78 1.41 -4.51 -15.91
CA GLN A 78 1.07 -4.47 -17.33
C GLN A 78 2.21 -5.04 -18.19
N ARG A 79 3.47 -4.64 -17.91
CA ARG A 79 4.65 -5.15 -18.62
C ARG A 79 4.74 -6.68 -18.51
N VAL A 80 4.59 -7.25 -17.32
CA VAL A 80 4.62 -8.70 -17.11
C VAL A 80 3.51 -9.40 -17.88
N ALA A 81 2.27 -8.87 -17.84
CA ALA A 81 1.16 -9.43 -18.58
C ALA A 81 1.42 -9.46 -20.11
N LYS A 82 2.05 -8.39 -20.65
CA LYS A 82 2.40 -8.29 -22.06
C LYS A 82 3.56 -9.23 -22.46
N LEU A 83 4.53 -9.42 -21.57
CA LEU A 83 5.59 -10.42 -21.78
C LEU A 83 5.04 -11.85 -21.89
N VAL A 84 4.08 -12.21 -21.02
CA VAL A 84 3.40 -13.51 -21.08
C VAL A 84 2.59 -13.66 -22.38
N LEU A 85 1.97 -12.58 -22.87
CA LEU A 85 1.28 -12.61 -24.16
C LEU A 85 2.27 -12.77 -25.32
N LEU A 86 3.41 -12.09 -25.27
CA LEU A 86 4.46 -12.18 -26.29
C LEU A 86 5.01 -13.61 -26.40
N GLU A 87 5.28 -14.25 -25.26
CA GLU A 87 5.71 -15.66 -25.20
C GLU A 87 4.68 -16.62 -25.84
N LYS A 88 3.38 -16.36 -25.63
CA LYS A 88 2.33 -17.16 -26.28
C LYS A 88 2.25 -16.98 -27.79
N LEU A 89 2.71 -15.86 -28.33
CA LEU A 89 2.77 -15.64 -29.78
C LEU A 89 3.78 -16.58 -30.47
N ASP A 90 4.85 -16.96 -29.81
CA ASP A 90 5.87 -17.88 -30.34
C ASP A 90 5.25 -19.23 -30.74
N TYR A 91 4.25 -19.68 -30.01
CA TYR A 91 3.49 -20.88 -30.38
C TYR A 91 2.53 -20.62 -31.54
N LYS A 92 1.86 -19.47 -31.57
CA LYS A 92 0.85 -19.11 -32.59
C LYS A 92 1.48 -18.84 -33.97
N GLU A 93 2.71 -18.34 -33.98
CA GLU A 93 3.48 -18.06 -35.22
C GLU A 93 3.61 -19.28 -36.16
N LYS A 94 3.47 -20.49 -35.58
CA LYS A 94 3.47 -21.74 -36.36
C LYS A 94 2.19 -21.91 -37.20
N PHE A 95 1.14 -21.17 -36.92
CA PHE A 95 -0.20 -21.35 -37.52
C PHE A 95 -0.74 -20.10 -38.18
N ALA A 96 -0.20 -18.92 -37.85
CA ALA A 96 -0.68 -17.63 -38.36
C ALA A 96 0.41 -16.57 -38.31
N ASP A 97 0.28 -15.55 -39.16
CA ASP A 97 1.15 -14.37 -39.10
C ASP A 97 0.76 -13.54 -37.82
N VAL A 98 1.75 -13.39 -36.94
CA VAL A 98 1.60 -12.64 -35.66
C VAL A 98 2.50 -11.40 -35.61
N SER A 99 3.07 -10.99 -36.77
CA SER A 99 4.03 -9.89 -36.85
C SER A 99 3.51 -8.58 -36.28
N ILE A 100 2.26 -8.20 -36.60
CA ILE A 100 1.60 -6.99 -36.11
C ILE A 100 1.42 -7.05 -34.59
N GLN A 101 0.87 -8.17 -34.08
CA GLN A 101 0.64 -8.32 -32.64
C GLN A 101 1.97 -8.28 -31.86
N ARG A 102 3.02 -8.89 -32.40
CA ARG A 102 4.35 -8.90 -31.81
C ARG A 102 4.93 -7.48 -31.73
N SER A 103 4.88 -6.72 -32.81
CA SER A 103 5.36 -5.33 -32.86
C SER A 103 4.61 -4.47 -31.81
N MET A 104 3.29 -4.54 -31.79
CA MET A 104 2.47 -3.78 -30.84
C MET A 104 2.81 -4.11 -29.38
N LEU A 105 2.96 -5.40 -29.04
CA LEU A 105 3.30 -5.81 -27.67
C LEU A 105 4.73 -5.36 -27.29
N GLN A 106 5.67 -5.42 -28.21
CA GLN A 106 7.04 -4.93 -27.97
C GLN A 106 7.09 -3.43 -27.73
N GLU A 107 6.34 -2.63 -28.51
CA GLU A 107 6.23 -1.19 -28.32
C GLU A 107 5.61 -0.85 -26.96
N GLU A 108 4.57 -1.56 -26.56
CA GLU A 108 3.91 -1.34 -25.28
C GLU A 108 4.79 -1.74 -24.07
N ILE A 109 5.62 -2.79 -24.22
CA ILE A 109 6.61 -3.19 -23.20
C ILE A 109 7.68 -2.10 -23.08
N ALA A 110 8.23 -1.64 -24.21
CA ALA A 110 9.22 -0.57 -24.24
C ALA A 110 8.68 0.74 -23.63
N TYR A 111 7.46 1.09 -23.95
CA TYR A 111 6.76 2.24 -23.36
C TYR A 111 6.67 2.12 -21.82
N ALA A 112 6.23 0.97 -21.32
CA ALA A 112 6.13 0.75 -19.89
C ALA A 112 7.50 0.87 -19.19
N GLU A 113 8.57 0.36 -19.80
CA GLU A 113 9.93 0.45 -19.27
C GLU A 113 10.47 1.88 -19.21
N ILE A 114 10.24 2.67 -20.25
CA ILE A 114 10.60 4.10 -20.28
C ILE A 114 9.90 4.86 -19.18
N HIS A 115 8.58 4.66 -19.04
CA HIS A 115 7.79 5.36 -18.01
C HIS A 115 8.17 4.93 -16.59
N MET A 116 8.46 3.65 -16.35
CA MET A 116 8.97 3.22 -15.04
C MET A 116 10.31 3.89 -14.69
N LYS A 117 11.25 3.97 -15.65
CA LYS A 117 12.53 4.67 -15.43
C LYS A 117 12.33 6.16 -15.15
N THR A 118 11.42 6.81 -15.86
CA THR A 118 11.08 8.22 -15.63
C THR A 118 10.55 8.42 -14.21
N ILE A 119 9.56 7.60 -13.78
CA ILE A 119 9.00 7.66 -12.44
C ILE A 119 10.09 7.42 -11.37
N GLU A 120 10.97 6.45 -11.58
CA GLU A 120 12.06 6.16 -10.64
C GLU A 120 13.07 7.32 -10.54
N ARG A 121 13.31 8.07 -11.62
CA ARG A 121 14.12 9.29 -11.60
C ARG A 121 13.44 10.38 -10.78
N GLU A 122 12.18 10.67 -11.06
CA GLU A 122 11.39 11.68 -10.33
C GLU A 122 11.32 11.37 -8.82
N MET A 123 11.14 10.07 -8.46
CA MET A 123 11.18 9.65 -7.06
C MET A 123 12.53 9.98 -6.40
N LYS A 124 13.65 9.72 -7.09
CA LYS A 124 14.99 10.01 -6.55
C LYS A 124 15.22 11.51 -6.37
N GLU A 125 14.76 12.32 -7.31
CA GLU A 125 14.86 13.77 -7.24
C GLU A 125 14.05 14.33 -6.06
N LEU A 126 12.82 13.84 -5.88
CA LEU A 126 11.98 14.23 -4.73
C LEU A 126 12.60 13.81 -3.39
N ILE A 127 13.16 12.61 -3.30
CA ILE A 127 13.86 12.13 -2.10
C ILE A 127 15.08 13.00 -1.80
N ALA A 128 15.83 13.42 -2.83
CA ALA A 128 17.01 14.25 -2.66
C ALA A 128 16.69 15.67 -2.17
N ALA A 129 15.49 16.16 -2.50
CA ALA A 129 15.04 17.49 -2.10
C ALA A 129 14.70 17.61 -0.60
N ASP A 130 14.32 16.50 0.06
CA ASP A 130 14.01 16.47 1.49
C ASP A 130 15.13 15.81 2.29
N SER A 131 15.73 16.52 3.22
CA SER A 131 16.89 16.06 4.01
C SER A 131 16.55 14.85 4.91
N ASN A 132 15.36 14.80 5.50
CA ASN A 132 14.94 13.74 6.42
C ASN A 132 14.61 12.45 5.64
N ILE A 133 13.87 12.60 4.55
CA ILE A 133 13.54 11.48 3.66
C ILE A 133 14.83 10.92 3.04
N CYS A 134 15.72 11.79 2.57
CA CYS A 134 17.01 11.41 1.99
C CYS A 134 17.89 10.63 2.97
N ARG A 135 17.99 11.12 4.22
CA ARG A 135 18.73 10.43 5.28
C ARG A 135 18.21 9.01 5.52
N ASN A 136 16.91 8.88 5.72
CA ASN A 136 16.29 7.57 6.00
C ASN A 136 16.35 6.66 4.78
N TYR A 137 16.22 7.19 3.57
CA TYR A 137 16.40 6.44 2.33
C TYR A 137 17.82 5.85 2.21
N LYS A 138 18.85 6.66 2.49
CA LYS A 138 20.25 6.20 2.49
C LYS A 138 20.50 5.13 3.53
N LEU A 139 19.94 5.27 4.74
CA LEU A 139 20.04 4.25 5.78
C LEU A 139 19.37 2.94 5.36
N LEU A 140 18.19 2.99 4.74
CA LEU A 140 17.50 1.80 4.27
C LEU A 140 18.27 1.12 3.14
N THR A 141 18.75 1.87 2.17
CA THR A 141 19.47 1.32 1.01
C THR A 141 20.88 0.82 1.35
N SER A 142 21.44 1.17 2.51
CA SER A 142 22.69 0.60 3.01
C SER A 142 22.53 -0.85 3.52
N ILE A 143 21.28 -1.28 3.79
CA ILE A 143 20.99 -2.63 4.25
C ILE A 143 21.03 -3.58 3.04
N LYS A 144 21.87 -4.62 3.13
CA LYS A 144 21.97 -5.65 2.08
C LYS A 144 20.61 -6.31 1.83
N GLY A 145 20.15 -6.28 0.58
CA GLY A 145 18.83 -6.82 0.18
C GLY A 145 17.70 -5.79 0.14
N VAL A 146 17.90 -4.57 0.65
CA VAL A 146 16.93 -3.49 0.52
C VAL A 146 17.25 -2.65 -0.72
N GLY A 147 16.48 -2.88 -1.78
CA GLY A 147 16.60 -2.10 -3.02
C GLY A 147 15.88 -0.74 -2.92
N PRO A 148 16.11 0.15 -3.92
CA PRO A 148 15.52 1.50 -3.96
C PRO A 148 14.01 1.51 -3.78
N ILE A 149 13.29 0.67 -4.51
CA ILE A 149 11.83 0.62 -4.46
C ILE A 149 11.34 0.12 -3.09
N THR A 150 11.98 -0.92 -2.53
CA THR A 150 11.67 -1.43 -1.19
C THR A 150 11.85 -0.34 -0.14
N ALA A 151 12.95 0.43 -0.21
CA ALA A 151 13.19 1.56 0.69
C ALA A 151 12.07 2.61 0.61
N ILE A 152 11.64 2.98 -0.61
CA ILE A 152 10.54 3.94 -0.80
C ILE A 152 9.22 3.38 -0.25
N VAL A 153 8.91 2.10 -0.47
CA VAL A 153 7.73 1.45 0.11
C VAL A 153 7.76 1.53 1.64
N MET A 154 8.92 1.26 2.27
CA MET A 154 9.07 1.36 3.73
C MET A 154 8.85 2.80 4.22
N LEU A 155 9.43 3.80 3.57
CA LEU A 155 9.23 5.21 3.90
C LEU A 155 7.76 5.63 3.82
N CYS A 156 7.08 5.27 2.73
CA CYS A 156 5.67 5.58 2.54
C CYS A 156 4.76 4.86 3.54
N SER A 157 5.05 3.59 3.85
CA SER A 157 4.22 2.77 4.75
C SER A 157 4.34 3.20 6.21
N THR A 158 5.52 3.64 6.62
CA THR A 158 5.81 4.08 7.99
C THR A 158 5.60 5.58 8.20
N LEU A 159 5.26 6.32 7.14
CA LEU A 159 5.28 7.78 7.10
C LEU A 159 6.64 8.31 7.59
N ASN A 160 7.71 7.89 6.92
CA ASN A 160 9.08 8.22 7.26
C ASN A 160 9.43 7.90 8.73
N PHE A 161 8.95 6.72 9.22
CA PHE A 161 9.10 6.22 10.60
C PHE A 161 8.45 7.08 11.68
N THR A 162 7.49 7.93 11.34
CA THR A 162 6.72 8.70 12.33
C THR A 162 5.52 7.93 12.86
N LYS A 163 4.85 7.15 12.02
CA LYS A 163 3.65 6.39 12.39
C LYS A 163 3.96 4.99 12.94
N ILE A 164 4.91 4.29 12.33
CA ILE A 164 5.33 2.95 12.74
C ILE A 164 6.81 3.02 13.07
N THR A 165 7.13 3.12 14.36
CA THR A 165 8.50 3.19 14.89
C THR A 165 8.99 1.85 15.40
N ASP A 166 8.08 0.93 15.75
CA ASP A 166 8.38 -0.37 16.29
C ASP A 166 8.53 -1.42 15.17
N HIS A 167 9.66 -2.12 15.16
CA HIS A 167 9.96 -3.13 14.16
C HIS A 167 8.98 -4.31 14.17
N ARG A 168 8.43 -4.70 15.35
CA ARG A 168 7.42 -5.76 15.45
C ARG A 168 6.11 -5.35 14.83
N LYS A 169 5.67 -4.11 15.07
CA LYS A 169 4.48 -3.55 14.42
C LYS A 169 4.66 -3.46 12.92
N PHE A 170 5.86 -3.11 12.46
CA PHE A 170 6.16 -3.09 11.03
C PHE A 170 6.16 -4.49 10.42
N ALA A 171 6.72 -5.50 11.09
CA ALA A 171 6.65 -6.89 10.66
C ALA A 171 5.20 -7.40 10.56
N CYS A 172 4.34 -7.06 11.54
CA CYS A 172 2.91 -7.34 11.47
C CYS A 172 2.23 -6.65 10.29
N TYR A 173 2.56 -5.38 10.05
CA TYR A 173 2.01 -4.60 8.93
C TYR A 173 2.40 -5.22 7.57
N CYS A 174 3.65 -5.69 7.45
CA CYS A 174 4.12 -6.37 6.24
C CYS A 174 3.62 -7.81 6.07
N GLY A 175 2.80 -8.32 7.00
CA GLY A 175 2.33 -9.71 6.95
C GLY A 175 3.41 -10.75 7.20
N LEU A 176 4.55 -10.35 7.82
CA LEU A 176 5.67 -11.25 8.10
C LEU A 176 5.54 -11.93 9.47
N ALA A 177 4.76 -11.36 10.39
CA ALA A 177 4.57 -11.93 11.73
C ALA A 177 3.48 -13.01 11.70
N PRO A 178 3.80 -14.25 12.04
CA PRO A 178 2.81 -15.30 12.16
C PRO A 178 2.00 -15.11 13.45
N PHE A 179 0.68 -15.26 13.36
CA PHE A 179 -0.21 -15.29 14.52
C PHE A 179 -0.67 -16.72 14.76
N GLU A 180 -0.56 -17.19 16.01
CA GLU A 180 -1.10 -18.48 16.39
C GLU A 180 -2.63 -18.43 16.46
N HIS A 181 -3.25 -19.40 15.83
CA HIS A 181 -4.67 -19.68 15.98
C HIS A 181 -4.83 -20.96 16.81
N SER A 182 -4.91 -20.78 18.15
CA SER A 182 -5.21 -21.88 19.06
C SER A 182 -6.45 -21.56 19.88
N SER A 183 -7.33 -22.52 20.07
CA SER A 183 -8.49 -22.41 20.93
C SER A 183 -8.55 -23.62 21.85
N GLY A 184 -8.24 -23.39 23.14
CA GLY A 184 -8.19 -24.45 24.15
C GLY A 184 -7.15 -25.53 23.85
N THR A 185 -7.40 -26.73 24.38
CA THR A 185 -6.50 -27.90 24.22
C THR A 185 -6.77 -28.70 22.94
N SER A 186 -7.92 -28.48 22.30
CA SER A 186 -8.45 -29.34 21.20
C SER A 186 -8.20 -28.78 19.80
N VAL A 187 -7.95 -27.47 19.66
CA VAL A 187 -7.73 -26.84 18.33
C VAL A 187 -6.31 -26.28 18.27
N ARG A 188 -5.42 -27.00 17.59
CA ARG A 188 -4.10 -26.50 17.18
C ARG A 188 -4.20 -26.05 15.73
N GLY A 189 -4.55 -24.78 15.51
CA GLY A 189 -4.50 -24.17 14.20
C GLY A 189 -3.07 -23.86 13.79
N GLY A 190 -2.79 -23.85 12.48
CA GLY A 190 -1.49 -23.38 11.96
C GLY A 190 -1.30 -21.90 12.20
N CYS A 191 -0.04 -21.44 12.21
CA CYS A 191 0.28 -20.02 12.20
C CYS A 191 -0.09 -19.39 10.86
N HIS A 192 -0.86 -18.31 10.89
CA HIS A 192 -1.23 -17.57 9.70
C HIS A 192 -0.67 -16.14 9.79
N THR A 193 -0.15 -15.64 8.68
CA THR A 193 0.23 -14.23 8.55
C THR A 193 -1.00 -13.38 8.28
N SER A 194 -0.99 -12.11 8.69
CA SER A 194 -2.09 -11.22 8.35
C SER A 194 -2.10 -10.93 6.85
N SER A 195 -3.27 -10.96 6.22
CA SER A 195 -3.46 -10.62 4.79
C SER A 195 -3.60 -9.13 4.54
N MET A 196 -3.21 -8.27 5.49
CA MET A 196 -3.43 -6.83 5.46
C MET A 196 -2.22 -6.04 4.94
N ALA A 197 -1.46 -6.60 4.05
CA ALA A 197 -0.43 -5.85 3.34
C ALA A 197 -0.94 -5.35 1.99
#